data_efa6d61cd7f2e461754537d1aaf27c9d
#
_entry.id   efa6d61cd7f2e461754537d1aaf27c9d
#
_cell.length_a   1.000
_cell.length_b   1.000
_cell.length_c   1.000
_cell.angle_alpha   90.00
_cell.angle_beta   90.00
_cell.angle_gamma   90.00
#
_symmetry.space_group_name_H-M   'P 1'
#
loop_
_entity.id
_entity.type
_entity.pdbx_description
1 polymer ?
#
loop_
_entity_poly.entity_id
_entity_poly.type
_entity_poly.pdbx_seq_one_letter_code
_entity_poly.pdbx_strand_id
1 'polypeptide(L)'
;MAEVSVVGGGLSGSEAAYQLAERGHDVTLYEMRPVRGTPAHNTDLLGEIVCSNTFKSEDPQNAHGLLKVEMDALGVGGSLLLACARAARIPGGTALTVDRREFAERMTAAIEAHPRIRVVREEMPGLPEGPAIVATGPLTSDALSECIRGALGAEGLAFFDAIAPVVSFDSLEMERMFFASRWGKGGPEDYLNAPMTREQYEAFIEALKGGEGYEGHDWENVPYFEGCLPVEVMAGRGVDTLRFGPMKPVGLPVPWLDGKWAHAVVQLRREDRAGNLWNLVGFQTRLKIPEQRRVFKMIPGLENAEFLRWGSIHRNTYLNFPASLSAHGSLRDRPELIFAGQITGVEGYTESTATGILAAANLDRVIRGEEPVIPPPTTMMGGLMRYLRESDPKHFAPMNSNFGLLDPLPHRVKDKDEKRVQLAERGRVDFAGWMEENGVTGGVPAAAAAQ
;
A
#
# COMPACT_ATOMS: atom_id res chain seq x y z
N MET A 1 -7.24 18.84 -24.94
CA MET A 1 -5.77 18.88 -25.08
C MET A 1 -5.26 19.97 -24.13
N ALA A 2 -4.32 19.63 -23.27
CA ALA A 2 -3.68 20.56 -22.34
C ALA A 2 -2.21 20.17 -22.15
N GLU A 3 -1.40 21.10 -21.69
CA GLU A 3 -0.06 20.82 -21.18
C GLU A 3 -0.20 20.31 -19.74
N VAL A 4 0.46 19.19 -19.43
CA VAL A 4 0.37 18.54 -18.13
C VAL A 4 1.77 18.20 -17.62
N SER A 5 2.01 18.46 -16.34
CA SER A 5 3.26 18.08 -15.67
C SER A 5 3.09 16.75 -14.91
N VAL A 6 4.05 15.84 -15.04
CA VAL A 6 4.16 14.66 -14.17
C VAL A 6 5.50 14.68 -13.46
N VAL A 7 5.50 14.60 -12.15
CA VAL A 7 6.71 14.66 -11.31
C VAL A 7 7.04 13.30 -10.74
N GLY A 8 8.20 12.75 -11.14
CA GLY A 8 8.69 11.42 -10.78
C GLY A 8 8.54 10.40 -11.90
N GLY A 9 9.66 9.95 -12.45
CA GLY A 9 9.75 8.93 -13.52
C GLY A 9 9.81 7.49 -13.01
N GLY A 10 9.24 7.22 -11.82
CA GLY A 10 9.06 5.87 -11.29
C GLY A 10 7.89 5.15 -11.96
N LEU A 11 7.46 3.99 -11.40
CA LEU A 11 6.40 3.16 -11.98
C LEU A 11 5.09 3.93 -12.18
N SER A 12 4.63 4.62 -11.12
CA SER A 12 3.37 5.36 -11.15
C SER A 12 3.41 6.55 -12.10
N GLY A 13 4.48 7.35 -12.05
CA GLY A 13 4.57 8.56 -12.88
C GLY A 13 4.81 8.25 -14.35
N SER A 14 5.63 7.24 -14.68
CA SER A 14 5.80 6.80 -16.08
C SER A 14 4.48 6.29 -16.66
N GLU A 15 3.75 5.46 -15.91
CA GLU A 15 2.43 5.00 -16.34
C GLU A 15 1.44 6.17 -16.50
N ALA A 16 1.38 7.09 -15.52
CA ALA A 16 0.49 8.25 -15.58
C ALA A 16 0.80 9.16 -16.79
N ALA A 17 2.09 9.40 -17.06
CA ALA A 17 2.52 10.18 -18.22
C ALA A 17 2.07 9.52 -19.55
N TYR A 18 2.26 8.22 -19.66
CA TYR A 18 1.81 7.46 -20.83
C TYR A 18 0.29 7.56 -20.99
N GLN A 19 -0.47 7.33 -19.93
CA GLN A 19 -1.92 7.34 -19.95
C GLN A 19 -2.51 8.73 -20.29
N LEU A 20 -1.87 9.82 -19.83
CA LEU A 20 -2.26 11.18 -20.21
C LEU A 20 -1.96 11.47 -21.69
N ALA A 21 -0.80 11.03 -22.18
CA ALA A 21 -0.40 11.21 -23.56
C ALA A 21 -1.32 10.43 -24.53
N GLU A 22 -1.71 9.19 -24.18
CA GLU A 22 -2.70 8.41 -24.94
C GLU A 22 -4.11 9.06 -24.94
N ARG A 23 -4.44 9.87 -23.92
CA ARG A 23 -5.65 10.71 -23.87
C ARG A 23 -5.52 12.02 -24.63
N GLY A 24 -4.37 12.26 -25.27
CA GLY A 24 -4.13 13.37 -26.18
C GLY A 24 -3.59 14.64 -25.53
N HIS A 25 -3.09 14.57 -24.29
CA HIS A 25 -2.39 15.68 -23.64
C HIS A 25 -0.90 15.71 -24.00
N ASP A 26 -0.30 16.90 -23.96
CA ASP A 26 1.14 17.07 -24.10
C ASP A 26 1.77 17.04 -22.69
N VAL A 27 2.62 16.05 -22.44
CA VAL A 27 3.10 15.74 -21.09
C VAL A 27 4.57 16.08 -20.93
N THR A 28 4.91 16.81 -19.88
CA THR A 28 6.29 16.96 -19.42
C THR A 28 6.50 16.10 -18.18
N LEU A 29 7.33 15.05 -18.33
CA LEU A 29 7.71 14.15 -17.25
C LEU A 29 9.05 14.58 -16.65
N TYR A 30 9.04 15.01 -15.38
CA TYR A 30 10.24 15.39 -14.62
C TYR A 30 10.78 14.18 -13.85
N GLU A 31 12.05 13.86 -14.07
CA GLU A 31 12.79 12.84 -13.33
C GLU A 31 14.14 13.41 -12.89
N MET A 32 14.40 13.37 -11.58
CA MET A 32 15.61 13.99 -11.05
C MET A 32 16.91 13.23 -11.38
N ARG A 33 16.85 11.93 -11.70
CA ARG A 33 18.02 11.15 -12.11
C ARG A 33 18.35 11.40 -13.59
N PRO A 34 19.62 11.45 -13.96
CA PRO A 34 20.84 11.22 -13.14
C PRO A 34 21.33 12.46 -12.37
N VAL A 35 20.70 13.64 -12.53
CA VAL A 35 21.21 14.90 -11.93
C VAL A 35 21.25 14.79 -10.41
N ARG A 36 20.21 14.23 -9.81
CA ARG A 36 20.15 13.90 -8.39
C ARG A 36 19.80 12.42 -8.22
N GLY A 37 20.72 11.64 -7.65
CA GLY A 37 20.52 10.23 -7.34
C GLY A 37 19.66 10.02 -6.09
N THR A 38 19.24 8.77 -5.87
CA THR A 38 18.58 8.32 -4.65
C THR A 38 19.33 7.15 -4.05
N PRO A 39 19.19 6.83 -2.75
CA PRO A 39 19.87 5.71 -2.13
C PRO A 39 19.49 4.33 -2.70
N ALA A 40 18.32 4.20 -3.35
CA ALA A 40 17.77 2.92 -3.78
C ALA A 40 17.96 2.64 -5.28
N HIS A 41 18.07 3.68 -6.12
CA HIS A 41 18.19 3.53 -7.57
C HIS A 41 19.65 3.45 -8.00
N ASN A 42 19.93 2.63 -9.00
CA ASN A 42 21.27 2.41 -9.52
C ASN A 42 21.46 2.89 -10.97
N THR A 43 20.37 3.25 -11.63
CA THR A 43 20.37 3.69 -13.04
C THR A 43 19.59 4.99 -13.19
N ASP A 44 19.66 5.58 -14.39
CA ASP A 44 18.84 6.71 -14.82
C ASP A 44 17.56 6.28 -15.57
N LEU A 45 17.32 4.96 -15.68
CA LEU A 45 16.17 4.41 -16.39
C LEU A 45 14.87 4.73 -15.67
N LEU A 46 13.80 4.97 -16.44
CA LEU A 46 12.45 5.18 -15.93
C LEU A 46 11.84 3.85 -15.46
N GLY A 47 10.96 3.91 -14.49
CA GLY A 47 10.30 2.71 -13.98
C GLY A 47 11.20 1.70 -13.28
N GLU A 48 12.43 2.08 -12.86
CA GLU A 48 13.34 1.16 -12.17
C GLU A 48 12.73 0.57 -10.91
N ILE A 49 12.75 -0.78 -10.82
CA ILE A 49 12.28 -1.52 -9.65
C ILE A 49 13.45 -1.84 -8.71
N VAL A 50 13.36 -1.45 -7.44
CA VAL A 50 14.48 -1.45 -6.50
C VAL A 50 14.42 -2.55 -5.45
N CYS A 51 13.25 -2.96 -5.02
CA CYS A 51 13.06 -3.90 -3.90
C CYS A 51 13.06 -5.37 -4.37
N SER A 52 12.09 -5.76 -5.19
CA SER A 52 11.96 -7.10 -5.75
C SER A 52 11.87 -7.04 -7.27
N ASN A 53 11.97 -8.20 -7.93
CA ASN A 53 11.78 -8.28 -9.39
C ASN A 53 10.45 -8.92 -9.78
N THR A 54 9.45 -8.85 -8.89
CA THR A 54 8.14 -9.46 -9.13
C THR A 54 7.00 -8.47 -8.95
N PHE A 55 6.03 -8.55 -9.85
CA PHE A 55 4.74 -7.87 -9.76
C PHE A 55 3.65 -8.76 -9.16
N LYS A 56 4.05 -9.83 -8.44
CA LYS A 56 3.15 -10.82 -7.85
C LYS A 56 2.32 -11.57 -8.90
N SER A 57 1.29 -12.30 -8.45
CA SER A 57 0.50 -13.16 -9.34
C SER A 57 -0.32 -12.39 -10.38
N GLU A 58 -0.50 -12.99 -11.55
CA GLU A 58 -1.44 -12.54 -12.58
C GLU A 58 -2.78 -13.29 -12.54
N ASP A 59 -2.93 -14.28 -11.67
CA ASP A 59 -4.19 -15.01 -11.54
C ASP A 59 -5.31 -14.06 -11.06
N PRO A 60 -6.35 -13.82 -11.89
CA PRO A 60 -7.43 -12.89 -11.55
C PRO A 60 -8.27 -13.32 -10.34
N GLN A 61 -8.12 -14.56 -9.88
CA GLN A 61 -8.78 -15.07 -8.67
C GLN A 61 -8.06 -14.66 -7.37
N ASN A 62 -7.01 -13.87 -7.46
CA ASN A 62 -6.39 -13.24 -6.30
C ASN A 62 -6.33 -11.72 -6.45
N ALA A 63 -6.14 -11.02 -5.32
CA ALA A 63 -6.22 -9.58 -5.24
C ALA A 63 -5.28 -8.85 -6.22
N HIS A 64 -4.03 -9.32 -6.33
CA HIS A 64 -3.05 -8.69 -7.23
C HIS A 64 -3.35 -8.95 -8.72
N GLY A 65 -3.91 -10.13 -9.04
CA GLY A 65 -4.34 -10.44 -10.40
C GLY A 65 -5.58 -9.65 -10.78
N LEU A 66 -6.56 -9.54 -9.88
CA LEU A 66 -7.75 -8.71 -10.08
C LEU A 66 -7.37 -7.25 -10.35
N LEU A 67 -6.46 -6.68 -9.54
CA LEU A 67 -5.99 -5.32 -9.76
C LEU A 67 -5.37 -5.13 -11.16
N LYS A 68 -4.59 -6.13 -11.65
CA LYS A 68 -4.01 -6.06 -13.00
C LYS A 68 -5.06 -6.07 -14.11
N VAL A 69 -6.13 -6.86 -13.93
CA VAL A 69 -7.27 -6.83 -14.86
C VAL A 69 -7.91 -5.45 -14.91
N GLU A 70 -8.10 -4.83 -13.75
CA GLU A 70 -8.65 -3.47 -13.64
C GLU A 70 -7.71 -2.42 -14.25
N MET A 71 -6.38 -2.57 -14.06
CA MET A 71 -5.38 -1.69 -14.69
C MET A 71 -5.40 -1.78 -16.21
N ASP A 72 -5.43 -2.98 -16.77
CA ASP A 72 -5.51 -3.18 -18.22
C ASP A 72 -6.84 -2.65 -18.78
N ALA A 73 -7.93 -2.78 -18.04
CA ALA A 73 -9.23 -2.26 -18.46
C ALA A 73 -9.29 -0.72 -18.46
N LEU A 74 -8.72 -0.06 -17.42
CA LEU A 74 -8.77 1.39 -17.25
C LEU A 74 -7.76 2.13 -18.16
N GLY A 75 -6.62 1.51 -18.42
CA GLY A 75 -5.57 2.09 -19.27
C GLY A 75 -6.01 2.18 -20.73
N VAL A 76 -5.78 3.32 -21.38
CA VAL A 76 -5.95 3.46 -22.82
C VAL A 76 -4.89 2.62 -23.52
N GLY A 77 -5.31 1.65 -24.34
CA GLY A 77 -4.39 0.67 -24.89
C GLY A 77 -3.85 -0.36 -23.87
N GLY A 78 -4.38 -0.39 -22.66
CA GLY A 78 -3.91 -1.20 -21.55
C GLY A 78 -2.87 -0.50 -20.67
N SER A 79 -2.34 -1.21 -19.68
CA SER A 79 -1.25 -0.69 -18.84
C SER A 79 0.10 -0.85 -19.52
N LEU A 80 0.84 0.23 -19.71
CA LEU A 80 2.22 0.21 -20.24
C LEU A 80 3.12 -0.65 -19.36
N LEU A 81 3.03 -0.47 -18.04
CA LEU A 81 3.82 -1.26 -17.10
C LEU A 81 3.59 -2.76 -17.28
N LEU A 82 2.33 -3.20 -17.36
CA LEU A 82 2.03 -4.62 -17.52
C LEU A 82 2.50 -5.15 -18.87
N ALA A 83 2.40 -4.38 -19.93
CA ALA A 83 2.92 -4.74 -21.23
C ALA A 83 4.45 -4.92 -21.19
N CYS A 84 5.20 -3.97 -20.61
CA CYS A 84 6.65 -4.06 -20.44
C CYS A 84 7.05 -5.23 -19.52
N ALA A 85 6.31 -5.44 -18.41
CA ALA A 85 6.59 -6.53 -17.48
C ALA A 85 6.38 -7.91 -18.12
N ARG A 86 5.31 -8.08 -18.89
CA ARG A 86 5.05 -9.32 -19.63
C ARG A 86 6.11 -9.59 -20.70
N ALA A 87 6.58 -8.54 -21.37
CA ALA A 87 7.65 -8.65 -22.37
C ALA A 87 9.02 -8.97 -21.78
N ALA A 88 9.30 -8.50 -20.55
CA ALA A 88 10.53 -8.77 -19.80
C ALA A 88 10.43 -9.96 -18.84
N ARG A 89 9.42 -10.82 -19.00
CA ARG A 89 9.14 -11.95 -18.11
C ARG A 89 10.29 -12.96 -18.08
N ILE A 90 10.63 -13.39 -16.89
CA ILE A 90 11.52 -14.52 -16.62
C ILE A 90 10.81 -15.57 -15.76
N PRO A 91 11.31 -16.83 -15.69
CA PRO A 91 10.72 -17.86 -14.85
C PRO A 91 10.60 -17.42 -13.37
N GLY A 92 9.39 -17.51 -12.80
CA GLY A 92 9.09 -17.09 -11.43
C GLY A 92 7.84 -17.75 -10.83
N GLY A 93 7.49 -18.94 -11.29
CA GLY A 93 6.29 -19.66 -10.85
C GLY A 93 5.00 -18.98 -11.29
N THR A 94 4.08 -18.75 -10.38
CA THR A 94 2.79 -18.09 -10.64
C THR A 94 2.88 -16.55 -10.64
N ALA A 95 4.03 -16.00 -10.28
CA ALA A 95 4.23 -14.55 -10.22
C ALA A 95 4.74 -14.02 -11.57
N LEU A 96 4.34 -12.80 -11.90
CA LEU A 96 4.93 -12.02 -12.97
C LEU A 96 6.30 -11.52 -12.51
N THR A 97 7.33 -12.32 -12.76
CA THR A 97 8.71 -12.02 -12.43
C THR A 97 9.43 -11.54 -13.68
N VAL A 98 10.27 -10.50 -13.55
CA VAL A 98 10.89 -9.84 -14.69
C VAL A 98 12.40 -9.73 -14.55
N ASP A 99 13.12 -9.66 -15.67
CA ASP A 99 14.44 -9.08 -15.71
C ASP A 99 14.32 -7.58 -15.44
N ARG A 100 14.97 -7.12 -14.36
CA ARG A 100 14.83 -5.73 -13.87
C ARG A 100 15.33 -4.71 -14.90
N ARG A 101 16.46 -5.03 -15.53
CA ARG A 101 17.10 -4.12 -16.47
C ARG A 101 16.31 -4.04 -17.75
N GLU A 102 15.97 -5.18 -18.33
CA GLU A 102 15.14 -5.24 -19.55
C GLU A 102 13.79 -4.54 -19.34
N PHE A 103 13.14 -4.74 -18.18
CA PHE A 103 11.89 -4.07 -17.84
C PHE A 103 12.06 -2.55 -17.86
N ALA A 104 13.06 -2.01 -17.14
CA ALA A 104 13.29 -0.58 -17.05
C ALA A 104 13.71 0.04 -18.41
N GLU A 105 14.51 -0.68 -19.20
CA GLU A 105 14.88 -0.26 -20.57
C GLU A 105 13.63 -0.18 -21.47
N ARG A 106 12.71 -1.15 -21.40
CA ARG A 106 11.44 -1.13 -22.15
C ARG A 106 10.53 0.02 -21.73
N MET A 107 10.38 0.25 -20.42
CA MET A 107 9.62 1.39 -19.89
C MET A 107 10.19 2.73 -20.39
N THR A 108 11.51 2.89 -20.29
CA THR A 108 12.21 4.10 -20.74
C THR A 108 12.02 4.33 -22.25
N ALA A 109 12.26 3.30 -23.05
CA ALA A 109 12.12 3.39 -24.50
C ALA A 109 10.68 3.75 -24.93
N ALA A 110 9.66 3.17 -24.29
CA ALA A 110 8.26 3.47 -24.59
C ALA A 110 7.90 4.92 -24.27
N ILE A 111 8.37 5.44 -23.13
CA ILE A 111 8.11 6.82 -22.71
C ILE A 111 8.86 7.82 -23.62
N GLU A 112 10.14 7.60 -23.90
CA GLU A 112 10.95 8.50 -24.71
C GLU A 112 10.57 8.49 -26.20
N ALA A 113 10.02 7.40 -26.69
CA ALA A 113 9.51 7.30 -28.07
C ALA A 113 8.13 7.94 -28.27
N HIS A 114 7.41 8.24 -27.19
CA HIS A 114 6.03 8.75 -27.30
C HIS A 114 6.03 10.23 -27.75
N PRO A 115 5.36 10.60 -28.87
CA PRO A 115 5.47 11.93 -29.48
C PRO A 115 4.91 13.07 -28.62
N ARG A 116 4.08 12.75 -27.61
CA ARG A 116 3.47 13.72 -26.70
C ARG A 116 4.13 13.75 -25.32
N ILE A 117 5.22 12.99 -25.10
CA ILE A 117 5.93 12.98 -23.83
C ILE A 117 7.31 13.59 -24.00
N ARG A 118 7.59 14.62 -23.21
CA ARG A 118 8.91 15.21 -23.09
C ARG A 118 9.49 14.85 -21.72
N VAL A 119 10.57 14.08 -21.67
CA VAL A 119 11.29 13.78 -20.43
C VAL A 119 12.28 14.90 -20.13
N VAL A 120 12.18 15.46 -18.92
CA VAL A 120 13.08 16.48 -18.39
C VAL A 120 13.85 15.88 -17.21
N ARG A 121 15.18 15.81 -17.35
CA ARG A 121 16.06 15.22 -16.35
C ARG A 121 16.57 16.30 -15.38
N GLU A 122 15.68 16.72 -14.47
CA GLU A 122 15.99 17.67 -13.42
C GLU A 122 15.09 17.48 -12.20
N GLU A 123 15.55 17.96 -11.04
CA GLU A 123 14.76 17.98 -9.82
C GLU A 123 13.68 19.07 -9.90
N MET A 124 12.44 18.71 -9.59
CA MET A 124 11.35 19.64 -9.37
C MET A 124 11.30 20.01 -7.88
N PRO A 125 11.74 21.20 -7.47
CA PRO A 125 11.84 21.57 -6.06
C PRO A 125 10.50 21.99 -5.44
N GLY A 126 9.48 22.25 -6.26
CA GLY A 126 8.18 22.76 -5.85
C GLY A 126 7.02 22.06 -6.54
N LEU A 127 5.80 22.33 -6.09
CA LEU A 127 4.60 21.82 -6.75
C LEU A 127 4.41 22.54 -8.10
N PRO A 128 4.11 21.80 -9.17
CA PRO A 128 3.84 22.39 -10.47
C PRO A 128 2.68 23.39 -10.46
N GLU A 129 2.75 24.40 -11.34
CA GLU A 129 1.60 25.22 -11.67
C GLU A 129 0.74 24.52 -12.73
N GLY A 130 -0.60 24.70 -12.66
CA GLY A 130 -1.55 24.06 -13.59
C GLY A 130 -1.76 22.56 -13.36
N PRO A 131 -2.32 21.85 -14.37
CA PRO A 131 -2.66 20.44 -14.26
C PRO A 131 -1.42 19.56 -14.06
N ALA A 132 -1.40 18.75 -13.01
CA ALA A 132 -0.23 17.94 -12.69
C ALA A 132 -0.54 16.66 -11.92
N ILE A 133 0.36 15.67 -12.07
CA ILE A 133 0.42 14.48 -11.22
C ILE A 133 1.77 14.45 -10.50
N VAL A 134 1.74 14.32 -9.17
CA VAL A 134 2.94 14.12 -8.33
C VAL A 134 3.03 12.66 -7.92
N ALA A 135 4.01 11.95 -8.47
CA ALA A 135 4.19 10.50 -8.33
C ALA A 135 5.64 10.13 -7.94
N THR A 136 6.21 10.87 -7.01
CA THR A 136 7.63 10.80 -6.62
C THR A 136 7.98 9.63 -5.73
N GLY A 137 6.97 8.86 -5.29
CA GLY A 137 7.19 7.67 -4.46
C GLY A 137 7.73 7.98 -3.06
N PRO A 138 8.38 7.01 -2.41
CA PRO A 138 8.82 7.14 -1.01
C PRO A 138 10.10 7.96 -0.85
N LEU A 139 10.85 8.20 -1.94
CA LEU A 139 12.14 8.90 -1.95
C LEU A 139 12.02 10.30 -2.58
N THR A 140 10.91 10.97 -2.30
CA THR A 140 10.70 12.37 -2.67
C THR A 140 11.83 13.25 -2.14
N SER A 141 12.33 14.17 -2.97
CA SER A 141 13.43 15.06 -2.59
C SER A 141 13.05 15.95 -1.41
N ASP A 142 14.06 16.40 -0.65
CA ASP A 142 13.82 17.20 0.55
C ASP A 142 13.14 18.54 0.20
N ALA A 143 13.55 19.18 -0.91
CA ALA A 143 12.96 20.43 -1.36
C ALA A 143 11.48 20.29 -1.70
N LEU A 144 11.12 19.26 -2.48
CA LEU A 144 9.72 19.00 -2.83
C LEU A 144 8.92 18.54 -1.61
N SER A 145 9.50 17.71 -0.72
CA SER A 145 8.87 17.29 0.53
C SER A 145 8.52 18.47 1.44
N GLU A 146 9.40 19.47 1.52
CA GLU A 146 9.15 20.68 2.29
C GLU A 146 8.04 21.54 1.66
N CYS A 147 8.04 21.67 0.32
CA CYS A 147 6.98 22.37 -0.40
C CYS A 147 5.62 21.68 -0.20
N ILE A 148 5.56 20.33 -0.30
CA ILE A 148 4.35 19.54 -0.04
C ILE A 148 3.88 19.77 1.41
N ARG A 149 4.80 19.72 2.39
CA ARG A 149 4.47 19.97 3.80
C ARG A 149 3.87 21.37 4.00
N GLY A 150 4.43 22.36 3.35
CA GLY A 150 3.89 23.74 3.36
C GLY A 150 2.47 23.83 2.81
N ALA A 151 2.19 23.10 1.73
CA ALA A 151 0.87 23.07 1.10
C ALA A 151 -0.19 22.29 1.90
N LEU A 152 0.20 21.23 2.58
CA LEU A 152 -0.73 20.34 3.32
C LEU A 152 -0.87 20.69 4.81
N GLY A 153 0.00 21.55 5.35
CA GLY A 153 0.12 21.80 6.79
C GLY A 153 0.90 20.72 7.53
N ALA A 154 1.15 20.92 8.83
CA ALA A 154 2.01 20.06 9.65
C ALA A 154 1.53 18.60 9.77
N GLU A 155 0.23 18.35 9.64
CA GLU A 155 -0.37 17.01 9.72
C GLU A 155 -0.40 16.27 8.37
N GLY A 156 -0.07 16.96 7.27
CA GLY A 156 -0.23 16.45 5.91
C GLY A 156 0.82 15.45 5.47
N LEU A 157 2.00 15.46 6.07
CA LEU A 157 3.11 14.57 5.70
C LEU A 157 3.42 13.63 6.86
N ALA A 158 3.27 12.34 6.61
CA ALA A 158 3.61 11.31 7.58
C ALA A 158 5.02 10.78 7.29
N PHE A 159 5.89 10.77 8.31
CA PHE A 159 7.19 10.11 8.30
C PHE A 159 7.11 8.95 9.27
N PHE A 160 7.06 7.73 8.78
CA PHE A 160 7.04 6.56 9.65
C PHE A 160 8.25 5.67 9.37
N ASP A 161 8.97 5.34 10.44
CA ASP A 161 10.16 4.52 10.38
C ASP A 161 9.85 3.02 10.50
N ALA A 162 8.63 2.65 10.93
CA ALA A 162 8.29 1.24 11.14
C ALA A 162 6.79 0.98 10.94
N ILE A 163 6.48 -0.12 10.27
CA ILE A 163 5.14 -0.58 9.96
C ILE A 163 4.84 -1.84 10.76
N ALA A 164 3.66 -1.89 11.42
CA ALA A 164 3.18 -3.08 12.09
C ALA A 164 2.54 -4.08 11.11
N PRO A 165 2.58 -5.39 11.39
CA PRO A 165 1.91 -6.40 10.58
C PRO A 165 0.40 -6.24 10.61
N VAL A 166 -0.25 -6.63 9.50
CA VAL A 166 -1.71 -6.67 9.36
C VAL A 166 -2.15 -8.08 8.98
N VAL A 167 -3.20 -8.55 9.61
CA VAL A 167 -3.80 -9.88 9.39
C VAL A 167 -5.25 -9.77 8.93
N SER A 168 -5.71 -10.80 8.21
CA SER A 168 -7.11 -10.96 7.82
C SER A 168 -7.93 -11.46 9.00
N PHE A 169 -9.05 -10.81 9.31
CA PHE A 169 -9.95 -11.20 10.38
C PHE A 169 -10.48 -12.62 10.23
N ASP A 170 -10.86 -13.02 9.02
CA ASP A 170 -11.41 -14.35 8.74
C ASP A 170 -10.42 -15.50 9.01
N SER A 171 -9.11 -15.18 9.13
CA SER A 171 -8.06 -16.15 9.39
C SER A 171 -7.72 -16.32 10.86
N LEU A 172 -8.34 -15.55 11.75
CA LEU A 172 -8.08 -15.59 13.18
C LEU A 172 -8.88 -16.69 13.89
N GLU A 173 -8.28 -17.31 14.91
CA GLU A 173 -8.93 -18.30 15.74
C GLU A 173 -9.64 -17.61 16.92
N MET A 174 -10.87 -17.17 16.68
CA MET A 174 -11.65 -16.36 17.61
C MET A 174 -11.95 -17.04 18.96
N GLU A 175 -11.87 -18.37 19.03
CA GLU A 175 -12.05 -19.11 20.28
C GLU A 175 -10.95 -18.81 21.31
N ARG A 176 -9.81 -18.31 20.84
CA ARG A 176 -8.63 -17.96 21.68
C ARG A 176 -8.46 -16.46 21.88
N MET A 177 -9.39 -15.66 21.38
CA MET A 177 -9.33 -14.21 21.39
C MET A 177 -10.63 -13.63 21.92
N PHE A 178 -10.62 -12.36 22.35
CA PHE A 178 -11.83 -11.69 22.82
C PHE A 178 -11.82 -10.21 22.46
N PHE A 179 -12.99 -9.67 22.23
CA PHE A 179 -13.18 -8.25 22.03
C PHE A 179 -13.26 -7.51 23.37
N ALA A 180 -12.44 -6.50 23.54
CA ALA A 180 -12.55 -5.56 24.66
C ALA A 180 -11.68 -4.33 24.44
N SER A 181 -12.17 -3.18 24.88
CA SER A 181 -11.37 -1.97 25.04
C SER A 181 -10.85 -1.86 26.47
N ARG A 182 -9.61 -1.41 26.62
CA ARG A 182 -8.93 -1.31 27.93
C ARG A 182 -9.73 -0.40 28.88
N TRP A 183 -10.07 -0.92 30.06
CA TRP A 183 -10.92 -0.24 31.05
C TRP A 183 -12.31 0.14 30.54
N GLY A 184 -12.80 -0.53 29.50
CA GLY A 184 -14.07 -0.18 28.88
C GLY A 184 -14.08 1.20 28.20
N LYS A 185 -12.91 1.78 27.93
CA LYS A 185 -12.78 3.08 27.26
C LYS A 185 -12.76 2.86 25.73
N GLY A 186 -13.86 3.14 25.09
CA GLY A 186 -14.09 2.92 23.66
C GLY A 186 -15.26 1.98 23.40
N GLY A 187 -15.47 1.62 22.14
CA GLY A 187 -16.45 0.63 21.73
C GLY A 187 -16.09 -0.79 22.18
N PRO A 188 -17.07 -1.67 22.33
CA PRO A 188 -16.85 -3.05 22.78
C PRO A 188 -16.00 -3.86 21.78
N GLU A 189 -15.98 -3.47 20.51
CA GLU A 189 -15.29 -4.17 19.43
C GLU A 189 -14.11 -3.39 18.83
N ASP A 190 -13.63 -2.34 19.50
CA ASP A 190 -12.53 -1.51 18.96
C ASP A 190 -11.20 -2.27 18.91
N TYR A 191 -11.00 -3.22 19.83
CA TYR A 191 -9.81 -4.03 19.89
C TYR A 191 -10.15 -5.52 20.06
N LEU A 192 -9.40 -6.35 19.34
CA LEU A 192 -9.35 -7.79 19.53
C LEU A 192 -8.10 -8.13 20.33
N ASN A 193 -8.21 -8.99 21.31
CA ASN A 193 -7.16 -9.27 22.30
C ASN A 193 -6.79 -10.74 22.29
N ALA A 194 -5.49 -11.04 22.18
CA ALA A 194 -4.89 -12.36 22.25
C ALA A 194 -4.15 -12.51 23.59
N PRO A 195 -4.73 -13.14 24.61
CA PRO A 195 -4.10 -13.34 25.91
C PRO A 195 -3.07 -14.46 25.84
N MET A 196 -1.97 -14.27 26.57
CA MET A 196 -0.87 -15.23 26.69
C MET A 196 -0.66 -15.66 28.14
N THR A 197 -0.35 -16.94 28.34
CA THR A 197 0.18 -17.42 29.61
C THR A 197 1.62 -16.94 29.81
N ARG A 198 2.20 -17.18 31.00
CA ARG A 198 3.60 -16.86 31.27
C ARG A 198 4.53 -17.63 30.35
N GLU A 199 4.30 -18.91 30.19
CA GLU A 199 5.12 -19.82 29.39
C GLU A 199 5.09 -19.42 27.90
N GLN A 200 3.91 -19.10 27.39
CA GLN A 200 3.74 -18.62 26.01
C GLN A 200 4.47 -17.29 25.80
N TYR A 201 4.37 -16.37 26.75
CA TYR A 201 5.04 -15.07 26.69
C TYR A 201 6.57 -15.22 26.73
N GLU A 202 7.12 -15.99 27.68
CA GLU A 202 8.55 -16.19 27.81
C GLU A 202 9.15 -16.86 26.54
N ALA A 203 8.48 -17.87 26.00
CA ALA A 203 8.87 -18.49 24.73
C ALA A 203 8.82 -17.50 23.56
N PHE A 204 7.81 -16.64 23.53
CA PHE A 204 7.68 -15.60 22.51
C PHE A 204 8.79 -14.55 22.61
N ILE A 205 9.15 -14.09 23.82
CA ILE A 205 10.25 -13.14 24.04
C ILE A 205 11.59 -13.73 23.57
N GLU A 206 11.87 -14.97 23.92
CA GLU A 206 13.11 -15.64 23.46
C GLU A 206 13.14 -15.79 21.92
N ALA A 207 12.00 -16.13 21.33
CA ALA A 207 11.89 -16.21 19.88
C ALA A 207 12.09 -14.84 19.17
N LEU A 208 11.59 -13.75 19.77
CA LEU A 208 11.81 -12.39 19.29
C LEU A 208 13.29 -11.99 19.35
N LYS A 209 13.95 -12.23 20.49
CA LYS A 209 15.39 -11.90 20.68
C LYS A 209 16.30 -12.70 19.78
N GLY A 210 15.96 -13.96 19.53
CA GLY A 210 16.74 -14.84 18.66
C GLY A 210 16.44 -14.71 17.17
N GLY A 211 15.45 -13.88 16.82
CA GLY A 211 15.01 -13.70 15.43
C GLY A 211 16.02 -12.92 14.60
N GLU A 212 16.27 -13.37 13.36
CA GLU A 212 17.17 -12.69 12.43
C GLU A 212 16.50 -11.41 11.91
N GLY A 213 17.13 -10.26 12.14
CA GLY A 213 16.71 -8.95 11.65
C GLY A 213 17.44 -8.54 10.38
N TYR A 214 16.92 -7.53 9.68
CA TYR A 214 17.66 -6.81 8.68
C TYR A 214 18.74 -5.98 9.37
N GLU A 215 20.01 -6.18 9.01
CA GLU A 215 21.12 -5.34 9.44
C GLU A 215 20.99 -3.97 8.74
N GLY A 216 20.95 -2.89 9.54
CA GLY A 216 20.75 -1.55 8.99
C GLY A 216 21.99 -1.01 8.30
N HIS A 217 21.85 -0.42 7.13
CA HIS A 217 22.73 0.64 6.68
C HIS A 217 22.49 1.87 7.56
N ASP A 218 23.53 2.56 8.02
CA ASP A 218 23.64 3.93 8.63
C ASP A 218 22.50 4.47 9.53
N TRP A 219 21.50 3.67 9.86
CA TRP A 219 20.31 4.02 10.67
C TRP A 219 20.56 3.91 12.17
N GLU A 220 21.67 3.36 12.58
CA GLU A 220 21.99 3.12 13.99
C GLU A 220 22.15 4.42 14.79
N ASN A 221 22.28 5.57 14.09
CA ASN A 221 22.40 6.90 14.69
C ASN A 221 21.13 7.77 14.55
N VAL A 222 20.02 7.26 13.98
CA VAL A 222 18.74 7.99 13.98
C VAL A 222 18.01 7.68 15.28
N PRO A 223 17.71 8.67 16.12
CA PRO A 223 16.94 8.42 17.32
C PRO A 223 15.56 7.89 16.91
N TYR A 224 15.28 6.62 17.24
CA TYR A 224 13.93 6.08 17.12
C TYR A 224 12.99 6.93 17.96
N PHE A 225 11.90 7.34 17.39
CA PHE A 225 10.78 7.85 18.18
C PHE A 225 10.38 6.73 19.17
N GLU A 226 10.31 7.00 20.47
CA GLU A 226 9.99 5.96 21.47
C GLU A 226 8.70 5.20 21.16
N GLY A 227 7.74 5.84 20.48
CA GLY A 227 6.48 5.23 20.03
C GLY A 227 6.59 4.29 18.83
N CYS A 228 7.75 4.23 18.16
CA CYS A 228 7.99 3.42 16.94
C CYS A 228 9.13 2.41 17.12
N LEU A 229 9.54 2.13 18.34
CA LEU A 229 10.59 1.14 18.63
C LEU A 229 10.17 -0.25 18.13
N PRO A 230 11.05 -0.96 17.41
CA PRO A 230 10.82 -2.35 17.05
C PRO A 230 10.57 -3.24 18.25
N VAL A 231 9.61 -4.16 18.13
CA VAL A 231 9.19 -5.04 19.22
C VAL A 231 10.33 -5.89 19.75
N GLU A 232 11.24 -6.37 18.90
CA GLU A 232 12.44 -7.12 19.29
C GLU A 232 13.46 -6.26 20.03
N VAL A 233 13.58 -4.96 19.70
CA VAL A 233 14.43 -4.02 20.42
C VAL A 233 13.89 -3.77 21.83
N MET A 234 12.56 -3.61 21.97
CA MET A 234 11.91 -3.51 23.26
C MET A 234 12.10 -4.79 24.09
N ALA A 235 11.96 -5.97 23.48
CA ALA A 235 12.21 -7.26 24.14
C ALA A 235 13.66 -7.39 24.64
N GLY A 236 14.64 -6.84 23.90
CA GLY A 236 16.06 -6.82 24.27
C GLY A 236 16.35 -5.96 25.52
N ARG A 237 15.52 -4.95 25.84
CA ARG A 237 15.67 -4.07 27.01
C ARG A 237 15.32 -4.77 28.34
N GLY A 238 14.57 -5.86 28.29
CA GLY A 238 14.21 -6.65 29.48
C GLY A 238 13.00 -7.53 29.21
N VAL A 239 12.94 -8.69 29.91
CA VAL A 239 11.88 -9.69 29.70
C VAL A 239 10.47 -9.14 29.93
N ASP A 240 10.30 -8.19 30.85
CA ASP A 240 8.99 -7.60 31.16
C ASP A 240 8.69 -6.31 30.39
N THR A 241 9.61 -5.81 29.58
CA THR A 241 9.45 -4.52 28.88
C THR A 241 8.17 -4.46 28.07
N LEU A 242 7.86 -5.50 27.29
CA LEU A 242 6.64 -5.54 26.47
C LEU A 242 5.36 -5.60 27.32
N ARG A 243 5.40 -6.17 28.52
CA ARG A 243 4.25 -6.22 29.45
C ARG A 243 3.94 -4.86 30.09
N PHE A 244 4.87 -3.92 30.08
CA PHE A 244 4.66 -2.52 30.46
C PHE A 244 4.41 -1.62 29.25
N GLY A 245 4.55 -2.17 28.05
CA GLY A 245 4.35 -1.52 26.76
C GLY A 245 3.19 -2.14 25.95
N PRO A 246 3.44 -2.56 24.70
CA PRO A 246 2.39 -3.00 23.78
C PRO A 246 1.63 -4.27 24.22
N MET A 247 2.25 -5.11 25.05
CA MET A 247 1.62 -6.36 25.52
C MET A 247 1.07 -6.24 26.96
N LYS A 248 0.79 -5.04 27.43
CA LYS A 248 0.28 -4.80 28.80
C LYS A 248 -1.08 -5.49 29.00
N PRO A 249 -1.25 -6.37 30.03
CA PRO A 249 -2.52 -7.07 30.26
C PRO A 249 -3.53 -6.26 31.10
N VAL A 250 -3.06 -5.26 31.82
CA VAL A 250 -3.86 -4.51 32.82
C VAL A 250 -5.02 -3.78 32.16
N GLY A 251 -6.22 -3.93 32.71
CA GLY A 251 -7.45 -3.32 32.19
C GLY A 251 -8.17 -4.13 31.09
N LEU A 252 -7.72 -5.37 30.85
CA LEU A 252 -8.28 -6.31 29.88
C LEU A 252 -8.63 -7.62 30.59
N PRO A 253 -9.78 -7.70 31.30
CA PRO A 253 -10.21 -8.94 31.96
C PRO A 253 -10.52 -10.00 30.90
N VAL A 254 -9.93 -11.18 31.05
CA VAL A 254 -10.13 -12.30 30.11
C VAL A 254 -11.42 -13.04 30.46
N PRO A 255 -12.39 -13.18 29.53
CA PRO A 255 -13.71 -13.74 29.82
C PRO A 255 -13.68 -15.15 30.43
N TRP A 256 -12.80 -16.01 29.95
CA TRP A 256 -12.67 -17.42 30.41
C TRP A 256 -11.70 -17.61 31.59
N LEU A 257 -11.17 -16.56 32.17
CA LEU A 257 -10.34 -16.57 33.37
C LEU A 257 -11.06 -15.91 34.58
N ASP A 258 -12.38 -16.00 34.63
CA ASP A 258 -13.22 -15.39 35.68
C ASP A 258 -12.92 -13.89 35.87
N GLY A 259 -12.66 -13.18 34.76
CA GLY A 259 -12.35 -11.75 34.78
C GLY A 259 -10.94 -11.40 35.28
N LYS A 260 -10.06 -12.38 35.48
CA LYS A 260 -8.65 -12.14 35.79
C LYS A 260 -7.88 -11.71 34.55
N TRP A 261 -6.75 -11.07 34.77
CA TRP A 261 -5.85 -10.67 33.69
C TRP A 261 -4.93 -11.83 33.30
N ALA A 262 -4.64 -11.92 31.99
CA ALA A 262 -3.59 -12.81 31.49
C ALA A 262 -2.19 -12.32 31.91
N HIS A 263 -1.16 -13.10 31.66
CA HIS A 263 0.22 -12.69 31.91
C HIS A 263 0.64 -11.54 30.96
N ALA A 264 0.27 -11.65 29.68
CA ALA A 264 0.44 -10.62 28.66
C ALA A 264 -0.74 -10.66 27.68
N VAL A 265 -0.95 -9.61 26.89
CA VAL A 265 -2.01 -9.54 25.88
C VAL A 265 -1.47 -8.83 24.66
N VAL A 266 -1.56 -9.46 23.50
CA VAL A 266 -1.37 -8.79 22.21
C VAL A 266 -2.70 -8.19 21.79
N GLN A 267 -2.71 -6.89 21.48
CA GLN A 267 -3.89 -6.22 20.98
C GLN A 267 -3.83 -6.07 19.47
N LEU A 268 -4.94 -6.35 18.81
CA LEU A 268 -5.16 -6.03 17.41
C LEU A 268 -6.19 -4.91 17.30
N ARG A 269 -6.00 -4.02 16.35
CA ARG A 269 -6.91 -2.91 16.08
C ARG A 269 -7.34 -2.94 14.64
N ARG A 270 -8.60 -2.54 14.40
CA ARG A 270 -9.12 -2.41 13.03
C ARG A 270 -8.29 -1.41 12.21
N GLU A 271 -8.00 -1.79 10.97
CA GLU A 271 -7.37 -0.93 9.96
C GLU A 271 -8.39 -0.35 8.97
N ASP A 272 -9.59 -0.93 8.88
CA ASP A 272 -10.63 -0.51 7.97
C ASP A 272 -12.01 -0.48 8.65
N ARG A 273 -12.96 0.27 8.07
CA ARG A 273 -14.34 0.35 8.58
C ARG A 273 -15.10 -0.98 8.46
N ALA A 274 -14.78 -1.78 7.45
CA ALA A 274 -15.42 -3.08 7.25
C ALA A 274 -15.03 -4.11 8.32
N GLY A 275 -13.91 -3.88 9.05
CA GLY A 275 -13.42 -4.77 10.11
C GLY A 275 -12.77 -6.04 9.58
N ASN A 276 -12.33 -6.04 8.33
CA ASN A 276 -11.67 -7.17 7.70
C ASN A 276 -10.16 -7.20 7.94
N LEU A 277 -9.57 -6.04 8.22
CA LEU A 277 -8.13 -5.83 8.39
C LEU A 277 -7.81 -5.45 9.83
N TRP A 278 -6.85 -6.15 10.43
CA TRP A 278 -6.46 -5.92 11.83
C TRP A 278 -4.95 -5.82 11.97
N ASN A 279 -4.46 -4.73 12.53
CA ASN A 279 -3.03 -4.57 12.80
C ASN A 279 -2.66 -5.06 14.20
N LEU A 280 -1.44 -5.55 14.34
CA LEU A 280 -0.83 -5.88 15.63
C LEU A 280 -0.30 -4.59 16.26
N VAL A 281 -0.96 -4.11 17.29
CA VAL A 281 -0.64 -2.81 17.92
C VAL A 281 0.73 -2.85 18.62
N GLY A 282 1.64 -1.97 18.17
CA GLY A 282 2.98 -1.86 18.75
C GLY A 282 3.95 -2.96 18.31
N PHE A 283 3.66 -3.66 17.22
CA PHE A 283 4.48 -4.74 16.68
C PHE A 283 5.28 -4.32 15.44
N GLN A 284 5.74 -3.09 15.41
CA GLN A 284 6.75 -2.68 14.43
C GLN A 284 8.00 -3.55 14.60
N THR A 285 8.63 -3.95 13.50
CA THR A 285 9.72 -4.93 13.57
C THR A 285 10.74 -4.79 12.44
N ARG A 286 12.02 -5.14 12.72
CA ARG A 286 13.09 -5.33 11.74
C ARG A 286 13.30 -6.79 11.37
N LEU A 287 12.56 -7.70 11.99
CA LEU A 287 12.70 -9.11 11.69
C LEU A 287 12.48 -9.39 10.20
N LYS A 288 13.29 -10.25 9.63
CA LYS A 288 13.06 -10.77 8.27
C LYS A 288 11.71 -11.48 8.18
N ILE A 289 11.06 -11.44 7.03
CA ILE A 289 9.72 -12.03 6.84
C ILE A 289 9.60 -13.49 7.31
N PRO A 290 10.58 -14.38 7.04
CA PRO A 290 10.54 -15.74 7.59
C PRO A 290 10.49 -15.78 9.11
N GLU A 291 11.25 -14.91 9.79
CA GLU A 291 11.26 -14.79 11.24
C GLU A 291 9.95 -14.22 11.79
N GLN A 292 9.41 -13.19 11.15
CA GLN A 292 8.09 -12.66 11.51
C GLN A 292 7.03 -13.76 11.43
N ARG A 293 7.06 -14.57 10.36
CA ARG A 293 6.13 -15.71 10.19
C ARG A 293 6.27 -16.72 11.31
N ARG A 294 7.51 -17.04 11.69
CA ARG A 294 7.79 -17.99 12.77
C ARG A 294 7.36 -17.47 14.13
N VAL A 295 7.71 -16.23 14.44
CA VAL A 295 7.53 -15.64 15.76
C VAL A 295 6.07 -15.21 15.99
N PHE A 296 5.46 -14.48 15.04
CA PHE A 296 4.12 -13.92 15.27
C PHE A 296 3.02 -15.00 15.23
N LYS A 297 3.27 -16.15 14.60
CA LYS A 297 2.37 -17.30 14.69
C LYS A 297 2.42 -18.05 16.05
N MET A 298 3.32 -17.68 16.94
CA MET A 298 3.29 -18.15 18.34
C MET A 298 2.24 -17.41 19.20
N ILE A 299 1.68 -16.32 18.71
CA ILE A 299 0.65 -15.57 19.41
C ILE A 299 -0.68 -16.35 19.35
N PRO A 300 -1.34 -16.62 20.50
CA PRO A 300 -2.60 -17.35 20.52
C PRO A 300 -3.66 -16.73 19.63
N GLY A 301 -4.28 -17.52 18.78
CA GLY A 301 -5.26 -17.06 17.79
C GLY A 301 -4.67 -16.62 16.45
N LEU A 302 -3.33 -16.54 16.33
CA LEU A 302 -2.62 -16.19 15.09
C LEU A 302 -1.88 -17.38 14.45
N GLU A 303 -2.02 -18.58 14.97
CA GLU A 303 -1.30 -19.78 14.49
C GLU A 303 -1.51 -20.01 13.00
N ASN A 304 -2.73 -19.82 12.54
CA ASN A 304 -3.14 -19.96 11.14
C ASN A 304 -3.45 -18.63 10.45
N ALA A 305 -3.06 -17.51 11.07
CA ALA A 305 -3.35 -16.18 10.54
C ALA A 305 -2.75 -15.97 9.15
N GLU A 306 -3.55 -15.36 8.29
CA GLU A 306 -3.13 -14.82 6.99
C GLU A 306 -2.59 -13.41 7.19
N PHE A 307 -1.27 -13.25 7.07
CA PHE A 307 -0.64 -11.95 7.13
C PHE A 307 -0.78 -11.27 5.76
N LEU A 308 -1.56 -10.21 5.71
CA LEU A 308 -1.80 -9.41 4.52
C LEU A 308 -0.69 -8.39 4.29
N ARG A 309 -0.04 -7.97 5.37
CA ARG A 309 1.13 -7.11 5.37
C ARG A 309 2.08 -7.58 6.46
N TRP A 310 3.38 -7.65 6.15
CA TRP A 310 4.42 -7.89 7.13
C TRP A 310 4.93 -6.57 7.71
N GLY A 311 5.39 -6.61 8.93
CA GLY A 311 6.08 -5.49 9.55
C GLY A 311 7.38 -5.17 8.81
N SER A 312 7.72 -3.90 8.72
CA SER A 312 8.96 -3.44 8.11
C SER A 312 9.45 -2.16 8.75
N ILE A 313 10.75 -1.91 8.63
CA ILE A 313 11.36 -0.62 8.92
C ILE A 313 11.92 -0.08 7.62
N HIS A 314 11.31 1.00 7.11
CA HIS A 314 11.80 1.78 6.00
C HIS A 314 11.48 3.24 6.26
N ARG A 315 12.40 4.12 5.92
CA ARG A 315 12.11 5.55 5.87
C ARG A 315 11.32 5.81 4.58
N ASN A 316 10.01 5.72 4.67
CA ASN A 316 9.10 5.99 3.57
C ASN A 316 8.37 7.30 3.83
N THR A 317 8.56 8.28 2.95
CA THR A 317 7.75 9.48 2.93
C THR A 317 6.42 9.16 2.25
N TYR A 318 5.30 9.38 2.94
CA TYR A 318 3.97 9.34 2.34
C TYR A 318 3.03 10.35 2.99
N LEU A 319 1.99 10.69 2.25
CA LEU A 319 0.99 11.67 2.68
C LEU A 319 0.00 11.01 3.62
N ASN A 320 -0.45 11.76 4.61
CA ASN A 320 -1.63 11.37 5.38
C ASN A 320 -2.88 11.61 4.52
N PHE A 321 -3.14 10.68 3.60
CA PHE A 321 -4.17 10.81 2.58
C PHE A 321 -5.54 11.20 3.17
N PRO A 322 -6.09 10.48 4.20
CA PRO A 322 -7.41 10.79 4.71
C PRO A 322 -7.50 12.18 5.36
N ALA A 323 -6.39 12.69 5.91
CA ALA A 323 -6.37 14.03 6.51
C ALA A 323 -6.24 15.13 5.45
N SER A 324 -5.46 14.89 4.38
CA SER A 324 -4.87 15.96 3.57
C SER A 324 -5.43 16.07 2.16
N LEU A 325 -5.85 14.95 1.56
CA LEU A 325 -6.23 14.92 0.16
C LEU A 325 -7.75 14.85 -0.04
N SER A 326 -8.19 15.13 -1.25
CA SER A 326 -9.54 14.88 -1.71
C SER A 326 -9.78 13.39 -1.93
N ALA A 327 -11.01 13.00 -2.21
CA ALA A 327 -11.39 11.61 -2.41
C ALA A 327 -10.65 10.93 -3.58
N HIS A 328 -10.23 11.68 -4.58
CA HIS A 328 -9.48 11.18 -5.76
C HIS A 328 -7.99 11.50 -5.72
N GLY A 329 -7.47 11.99 -4.58
CA GLY A 329 -6.05 12.19 -4.35
C GLY A 329 -5.50 13.56 -4.76
N SER A 330 -6.34 14.55 -5.07
CA SER A 330 -5.88 15.93 -5.33
C SER A 330 -5.69 16.73 -4.04
N LEU A 331 -4.99 17.85 -4.13
CA LEU A 331 -5.15 18.93 -3.15
C LEU A 331 -6.60 19.40 -3.15
N ARG A 332 -7.13 19.76 -1.97
CA ARG A 332 -8.55 20.14 -1.84
C ARG A 332 -8.90 21.45 -2.52
N ASP A 333 -7.94 22.36 -2.58
CA ASP A 333 -8.03 23.68 -3.20
C ASP A 333 -7.46 23.72 -4.64
N ARG A 334 -6.84 22.63 -5.08
CA ARG A 334 -6.27 22.45 -6.42
C ARG A 334 -6.66 21.10 -7.01
N PRO A 335 -7.89 20.93 -7.51
CA PRO A 335 -8.37 19.64 -8.03
C PRO A 335 -7.57 19.15 -9.26
N GLU A 336 -6.89 20.04 -9.96
CA GLU A 336 -6.00 19.74 -11.08
C GLU A 336 -4.60 19.24 -10.67
N LEU A 337 -4.28 19.20 -9.37
CA LEU A 337 -3.02 18.66 -8.86
C LEU A 337 -3.28 17.40 -8.05
N ILE A 338 -2.99 16.23 -8.64
CA ILE A 338 -3.29 14.92 -8.10
C ILE A 338 -1.99 14.22 -7.66
N PHE A 339 -2.02 13.57 -6.50
CA PHE A 339 -0.95 12.69 -6.02
C PHE A 339 -1.24 11.23 -6.38
N ALA A 340 -0.21 10.49 -6.79
CA ALA A 340 -0.33 9.08 -7.16
C ALA A 340 0.91 8.27 -6.73
N GLY A 341 0.75 6.95 -6.67
CA GLY A 341 1.82 6.03 -6.30
C GLY A 341 2.04 5.93 -4.80
N GLN A 342 3.19 5.41 -4.43
CA GLN A 342 3.51 5.08 -3.03
C GLN A 342 3.44 6.28 -2.09
N ILE A 343 3.68 7.49 -2.60
CA ILE A 343 3.54 8.73 -1.81
C ILE A 343 2.13 8.91 -1.24
N THR A 344 1.09 8.31 -1.84
CA THR A 344 -0.29 8.37 -1.36
C THR A 344 -0.62 7.38 -0.24
N GLY A 345 0.31 6.51 0.13
CA GLY A 345 0.09 5.48 1.14
C GLY A 345 -0.38 4.14 0.56
N VAL A 346 -0.27 3.91 -0.74
CA VAL A 346 -0.34 2.55 -1.30
C VAL A 346 1.04 1.90 -1.22
N GLU A 347 1.09 0.59 -0.99
CA GLU A 347 2.32 -0.18 -0.95
C GLU A 347 2.31 -1.28 -2.02
N GLY A 348 3.38 -1.30 -2.83
CA GLY A 348 3.56 -2.26 -3.90
C GLY A 348 3.63 -1.62 -5.29
N TYR A 349 4.31 -2.32 -6.20
CA TYR A 349 4.54 -1.83 -7.56
C TYR A 349 3.25 -1.72 -8.36
N THR A 350 2.41 -2.75 -8.28
CA THR A 350 1.13 -2.81 -8.99
C THR A 350 0.15 -1.76 -8.47
N GLU A 351 0.07 -1.61 -7.14
CA GLU A 351 -0.78 -0.65 -6.45
C GLU A 351 -0.39 0.80 -6.78
N SER A 352 0.91 1.07 -6.75
CA SER A 352 1.43 2.39 -7.13
C SER A 352 1.07 2.74 -8.59
N THR A 353 1.23 1.78 -9.49
CA THR A 353 0.89 1.98 -10.91
C THR A 353 -0.61 2.16 -11.12
N ALA A 354 -1.44 1.37 -10.44
CA ALA A 354 -2.90 1.46 -10.51
C ALA A 354 -3.41 2.85 -10.12
N THR A 355 -2.85 3.44 -9.05
CA THR A 355 -3.19 4.82 -8.67
C THR A 355 -2.71 5.84 -9.70
N GLY A 356 -1.60 5.58 -10.40
CA GLY A 356 -1.12 6.41 -11.52
C GLY A 356 -2.10 6.43 -12.70
N ILE A 357 -2.62 5.25 -13.09
CA ILE A 357 -3.63 5.13 -14.15
C ILE A 357 -4.92 5.87 -13.76
N LEU A 358 -5.40 5.66 -12.53
CA LEU A 358 -6.61 6.32 -12.03
C LEU A 358 -6.43 7.84 -11.93
N ALA A 359 -5.26 8.30 -11.48
CA ALA A 359 -4.93 9.72 -11.43
C ALA A 359 -4.94 10.36 -12.82
N ALA A 360 -4.37 9.68 -13.83
CA ALA A 360 -4.38 10.14 -15.22
C ALA A 360 -5.81 10.24 -15.78
N ALA A 361 -6.65 9.23 -15.52
CA ALA A 361 -8.05 9.24 -15.93
C ALA A 361 -8.84 10.39 -15.27
N ASN A 362 -8.60 10.63 -13.98
CA ASN A 362 -9.27 11.70 -13.25
C ASN A 362 -8.76 13.09 -13.63
N LEU A 363 -7.47 13.24 -13.87
CA LEU A 363 -6.91 14.52 -14.32
C LEU A 363 -7.44 14.91 -15.72
N ASP A 364 -7.55 13.95 -16.64
CA ASP A 364 -8.19 14.16 -17.94
C ASP A 364 -9.63 14.65 -17.79
N ARG A 365 -10.42 14.05 -16.86
CA ARG A 365 -11.79 14.50 -16.57
C ARG A 365 -11.83 15.92 -16.01
N VAL A 366 -10.97 16.22 -15.03
CA VAL A 366 -10.85 17.60 -14.46
C VAL A 366 -10.52 18.63 -15.53
N ILE A 367 -9.57 18.31 -16.42
CA ILE A 367 -9.20 19.20 -17.55
C ILE A 367 -10.39 19.43 -18.50
N ARG A 368 -11.24 18.45 -18.67
CA ARG A 368 -12.47 18.55 -19.48
C ARG A 368 -13.64 19.22 -18.73
N GLY A 369 -13.47 19.56 -17.45
CA GLY A 369 -14.53 20.12 -16.61
C GLY A 369 -15.55 19.08 -16.14
N GLU A 370 -15.15 17.81 -16.10
CA GLU A 370 -15.96 16.69 -15.60
C GLU A 370 -15.57 16.34 -14.17
N GLU A 371 -16.52 15.79 -13.41
CA GLU A 371 -16.25 15.34 -12.04
C GLU A 371 -15.33 14.11 -12.04
N PRO A 372 -14.34 14.05 -11.13
CA PRO A 372 -13.54 12.86 -10.91
C PRO A 372 -14.40 11.67 -10.46
N VAL A 373 -13.97 10.47 -10.83
CA VAL A 373 -14.71 9.22 -10.53
C VAL A 373 -13.83 8.22 -9.80
N ILE A 374 -14.42 7.43 -8.93
CA ILE A 374 -13.73 6.41 -8.14
C ILE A 374 -14.47 5.09 -8.32
N PRO A 375 -13.77 3.98 -8.60
CA PRO A 375 -14.39 2.67 -8.69
C PRO A 375 -15.09 2.27 -7.39
N PRO A 376 -16.15 1.45 -7.45
CA PRO A 376 -16.88 1.02 -6.26
C PRO A 376 -16.01 0.13 -5.35
N PRO A 377 -16.26 0.10 -4.02
CA PRO A 377 -15.45 -0.66 -3.05
C PRO A 377 -15.59 -2.18 -3.17
N THR A 378 -16.37 -2.65 -4.11
CA THR A 378 -16.44 -4.06 -4.52
C THR A 378 -15.35 -4.47 -5.51
N THR A 379 -14.60 -3.49 -6.05
CA THR A 379 -13.46 -3.66 -6.96
C THR A 379 -12.14 -3.50 -6.20
N MET A 380 -11.04 -3.99 -6.72
CA MET A 380 -9.74 -3.91 -6.00
C MET A 380 -9.22 -2.49 -5.96
N MET A 381 -9.28 -1.75 -7.06
CA MET A 381 -8.89 -0.34 -7.12
C MET A 381 -9.80 0.52 -6.23
N GLY A 382 -11.11 0.28 -6.25
CA GLY A 382 -12.06 0.96 -5.38
C GLY A 382 -11.87 0.66 -3.90
N GLY A 383 -11.55 -0.58 -3.56
CA GLY A 383 -11.20 -0.98 -2.19
C GLY A 383 -9.93 -0.28 -1.68
N LEU A 384 -8.88 -0.17 -2.50
CA LEU A 384 -7.68 0.62 -2.19
C LEU A 384 -8.01 2.10 -1.98
N MET A 385 -8.78 2.71 -2.89
CA MET A 385 -9.16 4.11 -2.77
C MET A 385 -10.05 4.38 -1.55
N ARG A 386 -10.94 3.44 -1.20
CA ARG A 386 -11.71 3.51 0.03
C ARG A 386 -10.81 3.49 1.27
N TYR A 387 -9.83 2.58 1.32
CA TYR A 387 -8.87 2.52 2.42
C TYR A 387 -8.14 3.84 2.60
N LEU A 388 -7.61 4.42 1.51
CA LEU A 388 -6.91 5.71 1.54
C LEU A 388 -7.78 6.84 2.11
N ARG A 389 -9.06 6.89 1.74
CA ARG A 389 -9.97 7.97 2.14
C ARG A 389 -10.55 7.84 3.54
N GLU A 390 -10.82 6.60 3.97
CA GLU A 390 -11.68 6.31 5.13
C GLU A 390 -10.91 5.77 6.33
N SER A 391 -9.61 5.55 6.20
CA SER A 391 -8.75 5.19 7.33
C SER A 391 -8.71 6.29 8.38
N ASP A 392 -8.53 5.92 9.64
CA ASP A 392 -8.31 6.89 10.71
C ASP A 392 -7.00 7.67 10.45
N PRO A 393 -7.06 8.99 10.29
CA PRO A 393 -5.86 9.80 10.02
C PRO A 393 -4.75 9.65 11.06
N LYS A 394 -5.09 9.37 12.32
CA LYS A 394 -4.12 9.19 13.42
C LYS A 394 -3.34 7.89 13.32
N HIS A 395 -3.87 6.95 12.56
CA HIS A 395 -3.37 5.58 12.48
C HIS A 395 -3.17 5.11 11.04
N PHE A 396 -3.26 6.04 10.10
CA PHE A 396 -3.08 5.74 8.69
C PHE A 396 -1.69 5.16 8.41
N ALA A 397 -1.62 4.06 7.69
CA ALA A 397 -0.39 3.38 7.30
C ALA A 397 -0.51 2.85 5.87
N PRO A 398 0.61 2.69 5.14
CA PRO A 398 0.57 2.17 3.78
C PRO A 398 -0.08 0.78 3.68
N MET A 399 -0.81 0.53 2.57
CA MET A 399 -1.57 -0.69 2.34
C MET A 399 -1.37 -1.24 0.93
N ASN A 400 -1.30 -2.56 0.82
CA ASN A 400 -1.28 -3.28 -0.45
C ASN A 400 -2.64 -3.91 -0.78
N SER A 401 -2.83 -4.32 -2.04
CA SER A 401 -4.04 -4.98 -2.50
C SER A 401 -4.24 -6.33 -1.82
N ASN A 402 -5.43 -6.51 -1.25
CA ASN A 402 -5.89 -7.74 -0.64
C ASN A 402 -7.42 -7.78 -0.62
N PHE A 403 -8.02 -8.97 -0.54
CA PHE A 403 -9.47 -9.11 -0.56
C PHE A 403 -10.19 -8.57 0.69
N GLY A 404 -9.48 -8.33 1.78
CA GLY A 404 -10.03 -7.66 2.96
C GLY A 404 -10.45 -6.21 2.69
N LEU A 405 -9.90 -5.59 1.64
CA LEU A 405 -10.28 -4.24 1.22
C LEU A 405 -11.64 -4.18 0.51
N LEU A 406 -12.16 -5.29 -0.01
CA LEU A 406 -13.43 -5.32 -0.73
C LEU A 406 -14.61 -5.40 0.23
N ASP A 407 -15.72 -4.84 -0.18
CA ASP A 407 -16.99 -5.08 0.52
C ASP A 407 -17.27 -6.58 0.61
N PRO A 408 -17.81 -7.07 1.73
CA PRO A 408 -18.11 -8.47 1.89
C PRO A 408 -19.17 -8.94 0.87
N LEU A 409 -19.20 -10.23 0.60
CA LEU A 409 -20.27 -10.85 -0.16
C LEU A 409 -21.59 -10.75 0.62
N PRO A 410 -22.74 -10.66 -0.07
CA PRO A 410 -24.05 -10.54 0.59
C PRO A 410 -24.45 -11.79 1.38
N HIS A 411 -23.71 -12.86 1.23
CA HIS A 411 -23.92 -14.14 1.92
C HIS A 411 -22.59 -14.73 2.39
N ARG A 412 -22.65 -15.54 3.44
CA ARG A 412 -21.45 -16.19 4.00
C ARG A 412 -21.01 -17.34 3.11
N VAL A 413 -19.77 -17.30 2.65
CA VAL A 413 -19.08 -18.40 1.95
C VAL A 413 -18.04 -18.99 2.92
N LYS A 414 -18.15 -20.30 3.21
CA LYS A 414 -17.26 -20.97 4.17
C LYS A 414 -15.92 -21.36 3.56
N ASP A 415 -15.93 -21.78 2.31
CA ASP A 415 -14.72 -22.13 1.59
C ASP A 415 -13.95 -20.86 1.19
N LYS A 416 -12.67 -20.78 1.56
CA LYS A 416 -11.84 -19.60 1.31
C LYS A 416 -11.56 -19.39 -0.17
N ASP A 417 -11.35 -20.45 -0.92
CA ASP A 417 -11.00 -20.33 -2.34
C ASP A 417 -12.25 -19.97 -3.15
N GLU A 418 -13.39 -20.57 -2.82
CA GLU A 418 -14.68 -20.17 -3.40
C GLU A 418 -15.00 -18.71 -3.10
N LYS A 419 -14.77 -18.24 -1.86
CA LYS A 419 -14.96 -16.83 -1.49
C LYS A 419 -14.10 -15.91 -2.36
N ARG A 420 -12.83 -16.26 -2.58
CA ARG A 420 -11.92 -15.47 -3.44
C ARG A 420 -12.42 -15.39 -4.89
N VAL A 421 -12.84 -16.51 -5.44
CA VAL A 421 -13.39 -16.57 -6.81
C VAL A 421 -14.61 -15.66 -6.94
N GLN A 422 -15.55 -15.73 -5.99
CA GLN A 422 -16.76 -14.91 -6.02
C GLN A 422 -16.46 -13.41 -5.85
N LEU A 423 -15.51 -13.04 -4.97
CA LEU A 423 -15.08 -11.66 -4.81
C LEU A 423 -14.42 -11.12 -6.08
N ALA A 424 -13.56 -11.91 -6.71
CA ALA A 424 -12.87 -11.52 -7.93
C ALA A 424 -13.84 -11.36 -9.11
N GLU A 425 -14.78 -12.28 -9.28
CA GLU A 425 -15.78 -12.20 -10.35
C GLU A 425 -16.70 -10.99 -10.17
N ARG A 426 -17.20 -10.76 -8.95
CA ARG A 426 -17.97 -9.57 -8.65
C ARG A 426 -17.17 -8.29 -8.94
N GLY A 427 -15.92 -8.20 -8.45
CA GLY A 427 -15.07 -7.04 -8.68
C GLY A 427 -14.88 -6.76 -10.17
N ARG A 428 -14.67 -7.78 -10.98
CA ARG A 428 -14.51 -7.66 -12.44
C ARG A 428 -15.78 -7.13 -13.11
N VAL A 429 -16.95 -7.65 -12.72
CA VAL A 429 -18.25 -7.21 -13.27
C VAL A 429 -18.56 -5.78 -12.87
N ASP A 430 -18.40 -5.47 -11.57
CA ASP A 430 -18.68 -4.14 -11.04
C ASP A 430 -17.74 -3.07 -11.62
N PHE A 431 -16.47 -3.44 -11.87
CA PHE A 431 -15.52 -2.52 -12.49
C PHE A 431 -15.91 -2.20 -13.94
N ALA A 432 -16.30 -3.20 -14.72
CA ALA A 432 -16.77 -3.00 -16.10
C ALA A 432 -18.04 -2.14 -16.14
N GLY A 433 -19.01 -2.40 -15.26
CA GLY A 433 -20.22 -1.60 -15.13
C GLY A 433 -19.92 -0.15 -14.73
N TRP A 434 -19.03 0.06 -13.76
CA TRP A 434 -18.60 1.38 -13.35
C TRP A 434 -17.95 2.17 -14.50
N MET A 435 -17.11 1.53 -15.32
CA MET A 435 -16.48 2.18 -16.48
C MET A 435 -17.55 2.64 -17.49
N GLU A 436 -18.51 1.79 -17.78
CA GLU A 436 -19.61 2.09 -18.72
C GLU A 436 -20.47 3.26 -18.19
N GLU A 437 -20.92 3.19 -16.95
CA GLU A 437 -21.75 4.21 -16.30
C GLU A 437 -21.10 5.60 -16.25
N ASN A 438 -19.79 5.66 -16.09
CA ASN A 438 -19.05 6.91 -15.98
C ASN A 438 -18.41 7.37 -17.30
N GLY A 439 -18.63 6.65 -18.38
CA GLY A 439 -18.04 6.98 -19.69
C GLY A 439 -16.51 6.97 -19.67
N VAL A 440 -15.91 6.14 -18.80
CA VAL A 440 -14.46 6.01 -18.69
C VAL A 440 -14.00 5.12 -19.84
N THR A 441 -13.32 5.72 -20.81
CA THR A 441 -12.74 4.96 -21.93
C THR A 441 -11.35 4.47 -21.55
N GLY A 442 -11.16 3.19 -21.66
CA GLY A 442 -9.89 2.48 -21.49
C GLY A 442 -9.95 1.18 -22.29
N GLY A 443 -8.93 0.39 -22.20
CA GLY A 443 -8.94 -0.99 -22.63
C GLY A 443 -8.38 -1.24 -24.01
N VAL A 444 -7.65 -2.36 -24.10
CA VAL A 444 -7.36 -3.05 -25.34
C VAL A 444 -8.62 -3.82 -25.72
N PRO A 445 -9.08 -3.77 -26.97
CA PRO A 445 -9.96 -4.81 -27.45
C PRO A 445 -9.28 -6.16 -27.22
N ALA A 446 -9.94 -7.10 -26.59
CA ALA A 446 -9.43 -8.42 -26.22
C ALA A 446 -8.93 -9.30 -27.41
N ALA A 447 -8.87 -8.76 -28.60
CA ALA A 447 -8.47 -9.44 -29.83
C ALA A 447 -6.97 -9.41 -30.16
N ALA A 448 -6.13 -8.67 -29.40
CA ALA A 448 -4.70 -8.55 -29.70
C ALA A 448 -3.79 -9.45 -28.83
N ALA A 449 -4.33 -10.24 -27.92
CA ALA A 449 -3.56 -11.13 -27.03
C ALA A 449 -3.45 -12.58 -27.54
N ALA A 450 -3.88 -12.86 -28.76
CA ALA A 450 -3.83 -14.20 -29.37
C ALA A 450 -3.18 -14.12 -30.78
N GLN A 451 -1.89 -13.74 -30.82
CA GLN A 451 -0.97 -14.08 -31.91
C GLN A 451 0.46 -14.19 -31.38
#